data_d2c432d77c022cc3c9f1b9f3f1248a19
#
_entry.id   d2c432d77c022cc3c9f1b9f3f1248a19
#
_cell.length_a   1.000
_cell.length_b   1.000
_cell.length_c   1.000
_cell.angle_alpha   90.00
_cell.angle_beta   90.00
_cell.angle_gamma   90.00
#
_symmetry.space_group_name_H-M   'P 1'
#
loop_
_entity.id
_entity.type
_entity.pdbx_description
1 polymer ?
#
loop_
_entity_poly.entity_id
_entity_poly.type
_entity_poly.pdbx_seq_one_letter_code
_entity_poly.pdbx_strand_id
1 'polypeptide(L)'
;ENPGASETDEQADQDSSDDTPPRNARRGGGGRRGVGGWPGAPGTRGNRAAAFAGRRGGGSGGRNNTISADKFEGFIDQEISQPLGAFGSVSGPFSPPSVLITDATIWTCGPEGIVEQADLLVMGGKVVEVGQDLTATKGTHIIDGSGLHVTPGLIDPHSHTAIRGGVNEGTQAVTAEVRIGDSVDCEDINIYRQLAGGVTAAQLLHGSANPIGGQSAIVKWRWGLTAEQMKIENAPAMIKFALGENVKQSNWGNEATGRYPQTRMGVEQVMRDAFHAANQYRDQWNKWENADRSTMLPPRRDLELDTLVEILEGSRLVHCHSYRQDEILMLMRVAEDFGFKIGTFQHILEGYKVAPEMARHGAAGSTFSDWWAYKFEVYDAIPYNGALMRKAGVNVSFNSDSSELARRLNLEAAKAVKYGDVPPEEALKFVTLNPAYQLRLDDRIGSLEPGKDGDFVIWSGDPLSGYTLCLQTWIDGQRFFDRNEDLAMRERDKERRESLISIILDSQLGGAREPRTEEDGEEGSR
;
A
#
# COMPACT_ATOMS: atom_id res chain seq x y z
N GLU A 1 -38.27 -37.19 28.42
CA GLU A 1 -38.76 -36.73 29.74
C GLU A 1 -37.96 -35.50 30.15
N ASN A 2 -38.62 -34.34 30.12
CA ASN A 2 -38.27 -33.08 30.78
C ASN A 2 -38.85 -33.15 32.21
N PRO A 3 -38.41 -32.44 33.24
CA PRO A 3 -38.42 -30.95 33.25
C PRO A 3 -37.37 -30.28 34.17
N GLY A 4 -37.29 -28.93 34.05
CA GLY A 4 -37.06 -28.04 35.18
C GLY A 4 -36.27 -26.77 34.88
N ALA A 5 -37.02 -25.69 34.69
CA ALA A 5 -36.52 -24.32 34.58
C ALA A 5 -36.05 -23.76 35.92
N SER A 6 -35.12 -22.82 35.92
CA SER A 6 -35.16 -21.64 36.80
C SER A 6 -34.36 -20.49 36.17
N GLU A 7 -35.10 -19.36 36.00
CA GLU A 7 -34.64 -18.01 35.64
C GLU A 7 -33.75 -17.42 36.75
N THR A 8 -32.75 -16.65 36.36
CA THR A 8 -32.36 -15.43 37.09
C THR A 8 -31.88 -14.39 36.09
N ASP A 9 -32.63 -13.28 36.08
CA ASP A 9 -32.33 -11.98 35.46
C ASP A 9 -31.01 -11.38 35.96
N GLU A 10 -30.22 -10.82 35.03
CA GLU A 10 -29.43 -9.63 35.31
C GLU A 10 -29.46 -8.69 34.09
N GLN A 11 -30.09 -7.54 34.30
CA GLN A 11 -30.17 -6.39 33.45
C GLN A 11 -28.80 -5.78 33.21
N ALA A 12 -28.48 -5.45 31.98
CA ALA A 12 -27.45 -4.49 31.64
C ALA A 12 -28.07 -3.38 30.79
N ASP A 13 -27.92 -2.17 31.25
CA ASP A 13 -28.48 -0.92 30.80
C ASP A 13 -28.22 -0.65 29.31
N GLN A 14 -29.30 -0.29 28.64
CA GLN A 14 -29.31 0.43 27.36
C GLN A 14 -29.27 1.92 27.67
N ASP A 15 -28.23 2.60 27.21
CA ASP A 15 -28.24 4.05 27.10
C ASP A 15 -28.36 4.42 25.61
N SER A 16 -29.57 4.83 25.26
CA SER A 16 -29.96 5.37 23.97
C SER A 16 -29.95 6.90 24.06
N SER A 17 -29.08 7.56 23.35
CA SER A 17 -29.23 8.98 23.06
C SER A 17 -29.52 9.19 21.57
N ASP A 18 -30.78 9.38 21.32
CA ASP A 18 -31.38 9.90 20.10
C ASP A 18 -31.18 11.42 20.07
N ASP A 19 -30.47 11.95 19.09
CA ASP A 19 -30.39 13.38 18.81
C ASP A 19 -30.57 13.63 17.32
N THR A 20 -31.84 13.85 16.96
CA THR A 20 -32.22 14.37 15.66
C THR A 20 -32.45 15.90 15.80
N PRO A 21 -31.73 16.76 15.09
CA PRO A 21 -32.08 18.18 15.02
C PRO A 21 -33.07 18.48 13.87
N PRO A 22 -33.92 19.53 14.02
CA PRO A 22 -35.01 19.80 13.13
C PRO A 22 -34.61 20.53 11.84
N ARG A 23 -35.36 20.25 10.78
CA ARG A 23 -35.37 20.99 9.51
C ARG A 23 -35.74 22.45 9.72
N ASN A 24 -34.95 23.38 9.22
CA ASN A 24 -35.46 24.60 8.61
C ASN A 24 -34.51 25.20 7.58
N ALA A 25 -35.12 25.62 6.48
CA ALA A 25 -34.54 26.17 5.28
C ALA A 25 -34.06 27.63 5.44
N ARG A 26 -32.99 28.03 4.74
CA ARG A 26 -32.92 29.13 3.75
C ARG A 26 -31.53 29.52 3.30
N ARG A 27 -31.37 29.45 1.97
CA ARG A 27 -30.61 30.32 1.01
C ARG A 27 -29.27 30.94 1.38
N GLY A 28 -28.29 30.65 0.50
CA GLY A 28 -27.45 31.69 -0.11
C GLY A 28 -25.93 31.53 0.04
N GLY A 29 -25.21 31.41 -1.08
CA GLY A 29 -23.85 31.88 -1.19
C GLY A 29 -22.81 30.82 -1.53
N GLY A 30 -22.33 30.86 -2.79
CA GLY A 30 -21.34 29.96 -3.33
C GLY A 30 -19.96 30.06 -2.68
N GLY A 31 -19.30 28.95 -2.65
CA GLY A 31 -17.89 28.82 -2.28
C GLY A 31 -17.34 27.51 -2.81
N ARG A 32 -16.50 27.59 -3.81
CA ARG A 32 -15.73 26.47 -4.33
C ARG A 32 -14.93 25.82 -3.20
N ARG A 33 -15.14 24.55 -2.94
CA ARG A 33 -14.29 23.73 -2.08
C ARG A 33 -13.75 22.55 -2.88
N GLY A 34 -12.46 22.34 -2.72
CA GLY A 34 -11.69 21.31 -3.36
C GLY A 34 -12.09 19.91 -2.93
N VAL A 35 -11.76 18.99 -3.79
CA VAL A 35 -12.02 17.56 -3.78
C VAL A 35 -11.65 16.96 -2.43
N GLY A 36 -12.64 16.39 -1.75
CA GLY A 36 -12.48 15.66 -0.50
C GLY A 36 -12.32 14.17 -0.76
N GLY A 37 -11.39 13.56 -0.06
CA GLY A 37 -11.17 12.12 -0.10
C GLY A 37 -12.34 11.32 0.48
N TRP A 38 -12.38 10.06 0.14
CA TRP A 38 -13.38 9.06 0.49
C TRP A 38 -13.63 8.92 2.00
N PRO A 39 -14.89 8.75 2.45
CA PRO A 39 -15.17 8.32 3.81
C PRO A 39 -14.89 6.82 3.93
N GLY A 40 -13.81 6.48 4.60
CA GLY A 40 -13.48 5.07 4.86
C GLY A 40 -12.09 4.83 5.44
N ALA A 41 -11.22 5.82 5.42
CA ALA A 41 -9.95 5.75 6.15
C ALA A 41 -9.94 6.81 7.26
N PRO A 42 -9.48 6.50 8.49
CA PRO A 42 -9.26 7.51 9.53
C PRO A 42 -8.23 8.51 9.00
N GLY A 43 -8.67 9.75 8.81
CA GLY A 43 -7.92 10.78 8.11
C GLY A 43 -6.55 11.05 8.73
N THR A 44 -5.54 10.96 7.93
CA THR A 44 -4.30 11.69 8.16
C THR A 44 -4.57 13.17 7.88
N ARG A 45 -4.51 14.00 8.92
CA ARG A 45 -4.53 15.46 8.76
C ARG A 45 -3.27 15.86 7.99
N GLY A 46 -3.44 16.10 6.68
CA GLY A 46 -2.39 16.68 5.86
C GLY A 46 -2.11 18.12 6.30
N ASN A 47 -0.85 18.41 6.56
CA ASN A 47 -0.35 19.75 6.77
C ASN A 47 -0.58 20.60 5.51
N ARG A 48 -1.42 21.62 5.65
CA ARG A 48 -1.56 22.65 4.62
C ARG A 48 -0.32 23.54 4.64
N ALA A 49 0.52 23.41 3.65
CA ALA A 49 1.43 24.50 3.28
C ALA A 49 0.60 25.58 2.58
N ALA A 50 0.50 26.76 3.20
CA ALA A 50 -0.21 27.90 2.63
C ALA A 50 0.65 28.56 1.54
N ALA A 51 0.15 28.56 0.30
CA ALA A 51 0.68 29.39 -0.75
C ALA A 51 0.22 30.85 -0.53
N PHE A 52 1.16 31.75 -0.30
CA PHE A 52 0.92 33.19 -0.24
C PHE A 52 0.91 33.77 -1.65
N ALA A 53 -0.29 34.11 -2.14
CA ALA A 53 -0.44 35.06 -3.24
C ALA A 53 -0.83 36.42 -2.66
N GLY A 54 -0.05 37.45 -2.95
CA GLY A 54 -0.17 38.75 -2.35
C GLY A 54 -1.45 39.49 -2.73
N ARG A 55 -2.07 40.15 -1.76
CA ARG A 55 -2.96 41.30 -1.94
C ARG A 55 -2.40 42.50 -1.17
N ARG A 56 -2.07 43.55 -1.91
CA ARG A 56 -1.84 44.86 -1.33
C ARG A 56 -3.17 45.47 -0.89
N GLY A 57 -3.25 45.88 0.35
CA GLY A 57 -4.31 46.74 0.88
C GLY A 57 -3.85 47.26 2.22
N GLY A 58 -3.67 48.56 2.31
CA GLY A 58 -3.02 49.24 3.41
C GLY A 58 -3.84 49.35 4.69
N GLY A 59 -3.13 49.58 5.78
CA GLY A 59 -3.67 50.18 7.01
C GLY A 59 -3.16 49.53 8.31
N SER A 60 -2.25 50.26 8.96
CA SER A 60 -2.00 50.35 10.41
C SER A 60 -1.44 49.18 11.19
N GLY A 61 -0.20 49.32 11.64
CA GLY A 61 0.21 49.00 13.01
C GLY A 61 0.27 47.53 13.43
N GLY A 62 0.96 46.66 12.67
CA GLY A 62 1.38 45.37 13.14
C GLY A 62 2.87 45.41 13.52
N ARG A 63 3.20 45.21 14.80
CA ARG A 63 4.58 45.02 15.25
C ARG A 63 5.19 43.86 14.48
N ASN A 64 6.16 44.11 13.62
CA ASN A 64 7.06 43.13 13.07
C ASN A 64 7.88 42.53 14.23
N ASN A 65 7.47 41.41 14.80
CA ASN A 65 8.35 40.57 15.57
C ASN A 65 9.30 39.87 14.57
N THR A 66 10.29 40.59 14.08
CA THR A 66 11.46 39.98 13.45
C THR A 66 12.27 39.37 14.57
N ILE A 67 12.14 38.03 14.73
CA ILE A 67 13.05 37.28 15.60
C ILE A 67 14.44 37.43 15.00
N SER A 68 15.39 38.06 15.72
CA SER A 68 16.73 38.28 15.23
C SER A 68 17.46 36.95 15.01
N ALA A 69 18.24 36.83 13.95
CA ALA A 69 19.02 35.63 13.63
C ALA A 69 19.93 35.19 14.79
N ASP A 70 20.38 36.12 15.61
CA ASP A 70 21.26 35.87 16.75
C ASP A 70 20.64 34.96 17.84
N LYS A 71 19.30 34.83 17.84
CA LYS A 71 18.60 33.90 18.78
C LYS A 71 18.62 32.44 18.30
N PHE A 72 19.12 32.20 17.12
CA PHE A 72 19.21 30.86 16.50
C PHE A 72 20.66 30.38 16.28
N GLU A 73 21.67 31.06 16.86
CA GLU A 73 23.08 30.65 16.73
C GLU A 73 23.33 29.19 17.13
N GLY A 74 22.58 28.62 18.06
CA GLY A 74 22.65 27.21 18.41
C GLY A 74 21.94 26.25 17.44
N PHE A 75 21.18 26.76 16.45
CA PHE A 75 20.52 25.93 15.43
C PHE A 75 21.35 25.75 14.16
N ILE A 76 22.30 26.67 13.91
CA ILE A 76 23.08 26.69 12.66
C ILE A 76 24.15 25.57 12.65
N ASP A 77 24.56 25.09 13.82
CA ASP A 77 25.52 23.99 13.98
C ASP A 77 24.86 22.60 14.01
N GLN A 78 23.55 22.50 13.83
CA GLN A 78 22.90 21.20 13.74
C GLN A 78 23.07 20.64 12.34
N GLU A 79 23.63 19.45 12.26
CA GLU A 79 23.74 18.69 11.03
C GLU A 79 22.35 18.54 10.40
N ILE A 80 22.17 19.14 9.21
CA ILE A 80 20.91 19.05 8.46
C ILE A 80 20.86 17.65 7.88
N SER A 81 19.88 16.85 8.30
CA SER A 81 19.64 15.54 7.70
C SER A 81 19.42 15.69 6.21
N GLN A 82 20.09 14.87 5.41
CA GLN A 82 19.93 14.84 3.96
C GLN A 82 18.46 14.63 3.61
N PRO A 83 17.85 15.44 2.74
CA PRO A 83 16.43 15.32 2.42
C PRO A 83 16.08 14.02 1.70
N LEU A 84 17.06 13.33 1.10
CA LEU A 84 16.88 12.04 0.43
C LEU A 84 17.44 10.84 1.22
N GLY A 85 17.88 11.07 2.46
CA GLY A 85 18.29 9.98 3.33
C GLY A 85 17.09 9.28 3.97
N ALA A 86 17.27 8.08 4.45
CA ALA A 86 16.31 7.44 5.33
C ALA A 86 16.01 8.37 6.51
N PHE A 87 14.76 8.61 6.78
CA PHE A 87 14.32 9.60 7.76
C PHE A 87 15.02 9.38 9.10
N GLY A 88 15.88 10.33 9.51
CA GLY A 88 16.68 10.22 10.73
C GLY A 88 17.87 9.25 10.67
N SER A 89 18.20 8.68 9.51
CA SER A 89 19.40 7.87 9.30
C SER A 89 20.40 8.59 8.40
N VAL A 90 21.62 8.77 8.90
CA VAL A 90 22.73 9.44 8.16
C VAL A 90 23.50 8.43 7.31
N SER A 91 23.31 7.14 7.58
CA SER A 91 24.08 6.05 6.99
C SER A 91 23.18 5.10 6.25
N GLY A 92 22.79 5.08 5.16
CA GLY A 92 22.01 4.04 4.41
C GLY A 92 21.73 2.72 5.15
N PRO A 93 21.10 1.75 4.55
CA PRO A 93 20.80 0.48 5.21
C PRO A 93 22.09 -0.27 5.60
N PHE A 94 22.05 -1.03 6.68
CA PHE A 94 23.14 -1.92 7.05
C PHE A 94 23.30 -3.02 5.98
N SER A 95 24.45 -3.05 5.31
CA SER A 95 24.69 -3.88 4.11
C SER A 95 25.96 -4.72 4.26
N PRO A 96 25.91 -5.85 4.98
CA PRO A 96 27.02 -6.78 5.07
C PRO A 96 27.18 -7.61 3.77
N PRO A 97 28.37 -8.11 3.45
CA PRO A 97 28.59 -8.93 2.26
C PRO A 97 27.83 -10.27 2.31
N SER A 98 27.58 -10.78 3.51
CA SER A 98 26.77 -11.97 3.78
C SER A 98 26.18 -11.95 5.18
N VAL A 99 25.06 -12.66 5.34
CA VAL A 99 24.35 -12.86 6.61
C VAL A 99 24.15 -14.34 6.82
N LEU A 100 24.44 -14.82 8.03
CA LEU A 100 24.13 -16.17 8.48
C LEU A 100 23.26 -16.06 9.74
N ILE A 101 22.03 -16.54 9.66
CA ILE A 101 21.16 -16.72 10.82
C ILE A 101 21.29 -18.18 11.24
N THR A 102 21.58 -18.44 12.51
CA THR A 102 21.79 -19.80 13.03
C THR A 102 20.69 -20.21 13.99
N ASP A 103 20.37 -21.50 14.04
CA ASP A 103 19.48 -22.13 15.04
C ASP A 103 18.07 -21.50 15.12
N ALA A 104 17.49 -21.06 13.99
CA ALA A 104 16.16 -20.47 13.93
C ALA A 104 15.09 -21.48 13.51
N THR A 105 13.80 -21.16 13.74
CA THR A 105 12.69 -21.80 13.03
C THR A 105 12.44 -21.08 11.72
N ILE A 106 12.77 -21.71 10.59
CA ILE A 106 12.69 -21.10 9.26
C ILE A 106 11.42 -21.56 8.54
N TRP A 107 10.57 -20.61 8.20
CA TRP A 107 9.39 -20.79 7.37
C TRP A 107 9.79 -20.52 5.92
N THR A 108 10.20 -21.55 5.18
CA THR A 108 10.72 -21.32 3.83
C THR A 108 9.69 -20.80 2.84
N CYS A 109 8.40 -21.12 3.06
CA CYS A 109 7.31 -20.99 2.09
C CYS A 109 7.59 -21.69 0.75
N GLY A 110 8.66 -22.46 0.68
CA GLY A 110 9.06 -23.36 -0.41
C GLY A 110 8.70 -24.82 -0.12
N PRO A 111 9.30 -25.76 -0.87
CA PRO A 111 9.02 -27.19 -0.71
C PRO A 111 9.43 -27.78 0.65
N GLU A 112 10.42 -27.20 1.31
CA GLU A 112 10.93 -27.66 2.61
C GLU A 112 9.96 -27.36 3.77
N GLY A 113 9.00 -26.45 3.56
CA GLY A 113 8.02 -26.07 4.56
C GLY A 113 8.65 -25.31 5.74
N ILE A 114 8.34 -25.76 6.97
CA ILE A 114 8.90 -25.17 8.20
C ILE A 114 10.05 -26.07 8.66
N VAL A 115 11.24 -25.50 8.83
CA VAL A 115 12.44 -26.21 9.29
C VAL A 115 12.84 -25.64 10.64
N GLU A 116 12.84 -26.50 11.66
CA GLU A 116 13.26 -26.15 13.03
C GLU A 116 14.77 -26.29 13.20
N GLN A 117 15.36 -25.44 14.07
CA GLN A 117 16.79 -25.47 14.39
C GLN A 117 17.66 -25.44 13.12
N ALA A 118 17.33 -24.53 12.22
CA ALA A 118 17.95 -24.39 10.92
C ALA A 118 18.67 -23.04 10.77
N ASP A 119 19.60 -23.02 9.82
CA ASP A 119 20.37 -21.86 9.44
C ASP A 119 19.91 -21.32 8.09
N LEU A 120 19.95 -19.99 7.93
CA LEU A 120 19.75 -19.31 6.65
C LEU A 120 21.02 -18.54 6.27
N LEU A 121 21.61 -18.90 5.14
CA LEU A 121 22.74 -18.16 4.56
C LEU A 121 22.26 -17.29 3.39
N VAL A 122 22.51 -15.98 3.50
CA VAL A 122 22.30 -14.99 2.44
C VAL A 122 23.65 -14.38 2.06
N MET A 123 23.96 -14.32 0.76
CA MET A 123 25.22 -13.76 0.25
C MET A 123 24.98 -12.98 -1.03
N GLY A 124 25.56 -11.78 -1.13
CA GLY A 124 25.38 -10.93 -2.32
C GLY A 124 23.93 -10.59 -2.63
N GLY A 125 23.09 -10.46 -1.59
CA GLY A 125 21.67 -10.16 -1.74
C GLY A 125 20.80 -11.35 -2.13
N LYS A 126 21.32 -12.58 -2.16
CA LYS A 126 20.60 -13.79 -2.55
C LYS A 126 20.61 -14.83 -1.44
N VAL A 127 19.53 -15.58 -1.31
CA VAL A 127 19.49 -16.81 -0.53
C VAL A 127 20.44 -17.82 -1.16
N VAL A 128 21.36 -18.34 -0.37
CA VAL A 128 22.32 -19.38 -0.79
C VAL A 128 21.83 -20.75 -0.37
N GLU A 129 21.44 -20.89 0.90
CA GLU A 129 21.07 -22.18 1.46
C GLU A 129 20.20 -21.98 2.73
N VAL A 130 19.26 -22.89 2.93
CA VAL A 130 18.60 -23.16 4.20
C VAL A 130 18.98 -24.58 4.60
N GLY A 131 19.56 -24.76 5.78
CA GLY A 131 20.08 -26.06 6.20
C GLY A 131 20.44 -26.09 7.68
N GLN A 132 21.28 -27.04 8.07
CA GLN A 132 21.84 -27.13 9.42
C GLN A 132 23.36 -27.03 9.36
N ASP A 133 23.96 -26.51 10.42
CA ASP A 133 25.43 -26.39 10.57
C ASP A 133 26.13 -25.65 9.40
N LEU A 134 25.47 -24.59 8.85
CA LEU A 134 26.03 -23.83 7.76
C LEU A 134 27.26 -23.03 8.22
N THR A 135 28.28 -22.97 7.37
CA THR A 135 29.55 -22.35 7.72
C THR A 135 29.62 -20.90 7.26
N ALA A 136 29.88 -19.98 8.22
CA ALA A 136 30.15 -18.59 7.93
C ALA A 136 31.48 -18.40 7.18
N THR A 137 31.50 -17.55 6.17
CA THR A 137 32.72 -17.07 5.52
C THR A 137 33.28 -15.85 6.24
N LYS A 138 34.53 -15.46 5.93
CA LYS A 138 35.12 -14.27 6.54
C LYS A 138 34.33 -13.01 6.19
N GLY A 139 33.88 -12.28 7.21
CA GLY A 139 33.10 -11.06 7.05
C GLY A 139 31.57 -11.26 7.05
N THR A 140 31.10 -12.49 7.24
CA THR A 140 29.70 -12.79 7.43
C THR A 140 29.18 -12.17 8.72
N HIS A 141 28.04 -11.48 8.64
CA HIS A 141 27.29 -11.03 9.82
C HIS A 141 26.48 -12.21 10.35
N ILE A 142 26.79 -12.63 11.59
CA ILE A 142 26.13 -13.77 12.22
C ILE A 142 25.04 -13.25 13.16
N ILE A 143 23.86 -13.84 13.07
CA ILE A 143 22.70 -13.58 13.93
C ILE A 143 22.34 -14.88 14.63
N ASP A 144 22.33 -14.87 15.96
CA ASP A 144 21.79 -15.97 16.76
C ASP A 144 20.27 -15.96 16.66
N GLY A 145 19.71 -16.97 16.02
CA GLY A 145 18.30 -17.16 15.77
C GLY A 145 17.59 -18.08 16.79
N SER A 146 18.31 -18.49 17.84
CA SER A 146 17.75 -19.40 18.87
C SER A 146 16.44 -18.85 19.44
N GLY A 147 15.35 -19.62 19.26
CA GLY A 147 14.00 -19.22 19.68
C GLY A 147 13.35 -18.15 18.80
N LEU A 148 14.00 -17.72 17.73
CA LEU A 148 13.44 -16.79 16.75
C LEU A 148 12.84 -17.54 15.55
N HIS A 149 11.94 -16.86 14.84
CA HIS A 149 11.40 -17.35 13.59
C HIS A 149 11.85 -16.48 12.42
N VAL A 150 12.10 -17.08 11.26
CA VAL A 150 12.48 -16.39 10.03
C VAL A 150 11.49 -16.75 8.93
N THR A 151 11.01 -15.74 8.22
CA THR A 151 10.10 -15.91 7.08
C THR A 151 10.64 -15.19 5.86
N PRO A 152 10.16 -15.50 4.63
CA PRO A 152 10.31 -14.58 3.52
C PRO A 152 9.71 -13.21 3.88
N GLY A 153 10.15 -12.17 3.19
CA GLY A 153 9.52 -10.86 3.26
C GLY A 153 8.04 -10.93 2.88
N LEU A 154 7.19 -10.22 3.62
CA LEU A 154 5.77 -10.13 3.31
C LEU A 154 5.58 -9.25 2.07
N ILE A 155 4.59 -9.60 1.24
CA ILE A 155 4.27 -8.92 -0.02
C ILE A 155 2.82 -8.45 0.03
N ASP A 156 2.60 -7.15 -0.17
CA ASP A 156 1.26 -6.58 -0.29
C ASP A 156 0.87 -6.44 -1.78
N PRO A 157 0.01 -7.32 -2.33
CA PRO A 157 -0.34 -7.27 -3.75
C PRO A 157 -1.36 -6.18 -4.10
N HIS A 158 -1.74 -5.32 -3.14
CA HIS A 158 -2.61 -4.17 -3.39
C HIS A 158 -2.34 -3.04 -2.40
N SER A 159 -1.57 -2.07 -2.83
CA SER A 159 -1.20 -0.91 -2.01
C SER A 159 -1.39 0.41 -2.75
N HIS A 160 -1.75 1.44 -1.99
CA HIS A 160 -1.75 2.84 -2.39
C HIS A 160 -0.77 3.67 -1.53
N THR A 161 0.08 3.01 -0.75
CA THR A 161 1.15 3.63 0.03
C THR A 161 2.19 4.24 -0.89
N ALA A 162 2.83 5.32 -0.45
CA ALA A 162 3.85 6.03 -1.21
C ALA A 162 3.36 6.63 -2.54
N ILE A 163 2.09 6.99 -2.63
CA ILE A 163 1.53 7.70 -3.78
C ILE A 163 1.15 9.12 -3.36
N ARG A 164 1.77 10.11 -3.99
CA ARG A 164 1.51 11.53 -3.69
C ARG A 164 0.44 12.10 -4.63
N GLY A 165 -0.50 12.85 -4.07
CA GLY A 165 -1.47 13.68 -4.80
C GLY A 165 -2.76 13.00 -5.20
N GLY A 166 -2.88 11.70 -5.03
CA GLY A 166 -4.08 10.91 -5.35
C GLY A 166 -3.76 9.68 -6.20
N VAL A 167 -4.66 8.73 -6.19
CA VAL A 167 -4.47 7.41 -6.82
C VAL A 167 -5.35 7.20 -8.06
N ASN A 168 -6.21 8.16 -8.39
CA ASN A 168 -7.16 8.06 -9.49
C ASN A 168 -6.98 9.18 -10.52
N GLU A 169 -6.83 8.81 -11.79
CA GLU A 169 -7.13 9.70 -12.90
C GLU A 169 -8.59 9.44 -13.33
N GLY A 170 -9.53 10.14 -12.65
CA GLY A 170 -10.96 9.79 -12.68
C GLY A 170 -11.79 10.48 -13.76
N THR A 171 -11.20 11.33 -14.61
CA THR A 171 -11.93 12.17 -15.56
C THR A 171 -12.45 11.41 -16.78
N GLN A 172 -11.83 10.30 -17.13
CA GLN A 172 -12.22 9.42 -18.23
C GLN A 172 -12.53 8.02 -17.73
N ALA A 173 -13.24 7.23 -18.53
CA ALA A 173 -13.57 5.83 -18.20
C ALA A 173 -12.42 4.86 -18.50
N VAL A 174 -11.58 5.21 -19.47
CA VAL A 174 -10.37 4.50 -19.86
C VAL A 174 -9.20 5.45 -19.76
N THR A 175 -8.16 5.06 -19.03
CA THR A 175 -6.93 5.83 -18.82
C THR A 175 -5.73 4.89 -18.75
N ALA A 176 -5.67 3.96 -19.72
CA ALA A 176 -4.66 2.90 -19.73
C ALA A 176 -3.22 3.40 -19.91
N GLU A 177 -3.04 4.61 -20.42
CA GLU A 177 -1.76 5.27 -20.64
C GLU A 177 -1.12 5.83 -19.35
N VAL A 178 -1.90 6.11 -18.29
CA VAL A 178 -1.34 6.68 -17.06
C VAL A 178 -0.63 5.62 -16.23
N ARG A 179 0.40 6.01 -15.49
CA ARG A 179 1.26 5.09 -14.75
C ARG A 179 1.39 5.54 -13.30
N ILE A 180 0.96 4.69 -12.36
CA ILE A 180 1.08 5.00 -10.93
C ILE A 180 2.55 5.11 -10.49
N GLY A 181 3.45 4.40 -11.17
CA GLY A 181 4.87 4.45 -10.90
C GLY A 181 5.54 5.82 -11.10
N ASP A 182 4.86 6.75 -11.80
CA ASP A 182 5.37 8.12 -11.99
C ASP A 182 5.06 9.03 -10.79
N SER A 183 4.26 8.57 -9.83
CA SER A 183 3.83 9.33 -8.65
C SER A 183 4.34 8.76 -7.32
N VAL A 184 5.39 7.94 -7.36
CA VAL A 184 5.93 7.31 -6.14
C VAL A 184 6.63 8.35 -5.27
N ASP A 185 6.21 8.45 -4.03
CA ASP A 185 6.81 9.27 -2.97
C ASP A 185 7.68 8.40 -2.06
N CYS A 186 8.99 8.43 -2.31
CA CYS A 186 9.95 7.62 -1.55
C CYS A 186 10.17 8.10 -0.10
N GLU A 187 9.60 9.25 0.28
CA GLU A 187 9.70 9.83 1.62
C GLU A 187 8.44 9.57 2.47
N ASP A 188 7.45 8.81 1.97
CA ASP A 188 6.27 8.45 2.76
C ASP A 188 6.66 7.57 3.95
N ILE A 189 6.47 8.09 5.17
CA ILE A 189 6.78 7.38 6.43
C ILE A 189 6.06 6.03 6.55
N ASN A 190 4.98 5.81 5.80
CA ASN A 190 4.29 4.53 5.81
C ASN A 190 5.13 3.40 5.21
N ILE A 191 6.13 3.71 4.37
CA ILE A 191 7.13 2.75 3.90
C ILE A 191 7.87 2.14 5.11
N TYR A 192 8.43 3.01 5.96
CA TYR A 192 9.15 2.58 7.17
C TYR A 192 8.23 1.83 8.15
N ARG A 193 6.98 2.28 8.28
CA ARG A 193 5.99 1.61 9.13
C ARG A 193 5.64 0.21 8.62
N GLN A 194 5.61 -0.01 7.31
CA GLN A 194 5.37 -1.33 6.71
C GLN A 194 6.59 -2.25 6.89
N LEU A 195 7.80 -1.72 6.75
CA LEU A 195 9.03 -2.46 7.11
C LEU A 195 9.01 -2.92 8.56
N ALA A 196 8.52 -2.10 9.49
CA ALA A 196 8.34 -2.48 10.90
C ALA A 196 7.29 -3.59 11.12
N GLY A 197 6.50 -3.91 10.11
CA GLY A 197 5.56 -5.02 10.03
C GLY A 197 6.03 -6.19 9.17
N GLY A 198 7.26 -6.15 8.65
CA GLY A 198 7.84 -7.23 7.86
C GLY A 198 7.49 -7.19 6.36
N VAL A 199 6.84 -6.13 5.87
CA VAL A 199 6.51 -6.01 4.44
C VAL A 199 7.74 -5.53 3.68
N THR A 200 8.15 -6.29 2.67
CA THR A 200 9.35 -6.01 1.86
C THR A 200 9.02 -5.51 0.46
N ALA A 201 7.88 -5.91 -0.08
CA ALA A 201 7.46 -5.54 -1.42
C ALA A 201 5.96 -5.24 -1.49
N ALA A 202 5.57 -4.42 -2.47
CA ALA A 202 4.17 -4.13 -2.73
C ALA A 202 3.91 -3.86 -4.22
N GLN A 203 2.67 -4.16 -4.65
CA GLN A 203 2.14 -3.68 -5.92
C GLN A 203 1.41 -2.36 -5.70
N LEU A 204 1.89 -1.31 -6.34
CA LEU A 204 1.24 0.00 -6.37
C LEU A 204 0.26 0.06 -7.52
N LEU A 205 -1.00 0.38 -7.21
CA LEU A 205 -2.09 0.32 -8.16
C LEU A 205 -2.74 1.70 -8.33
N HIS A 206 -3.21 1.99 -9.56
CA HIS A 206 -4.21 3.02 -9.79
C HIS A 206 -5.46 2.72 -8.94
N GLY A 207 -6.17 3.72 -8.47
CA GLY A 207 -7.41 3.53 -7.73
C GLY A 207 -8.52 2.91 -8.58
N SER A 208 -9.70 2.73 -8.01
CA SER A 208 -10.82 2.01 -8.64
C SER A 208 -11.89 2.91 -9.25
N ALA A 209 -11.55 4.15 -9.64
CA ALA A 209 -12.51 5.08 -10.22
C ALA A 209 -12.93 4.73 -11.66
N ASN A 210 -12.09 4.03 -12.42
CA ASN A 210 -12.25 3.78 -13.85
C ASN A 210 -12.47 2.30 -14.15
N PRO A 211 -13.35 1.91 -15.10
CA PRO A 211 -13.42 0.53 -15.60
C PRO A 211 -12.07 0.01 -16.09
N ILE A 212 -11.33 0.84 -16.84
CA ILE A 212 -9.93 0.62 -17.21
C ILE A 212 -9.13 1.78 -16.66
N GLY A 213 -8.34 1.54 -15.63
CA GLY A 213 -7.48 2.52 -14.97
C GLY A 213 -6.06 2.50 -15.52
N GLY A 214 -5.10 2.86 -14.65
CA GLY A 214 -3.70 3.04 -15.04
C GLY A 214 -2.81 1.81 -14.80
N GLN A 215 -1.61 1.89 -15.33
CA GLN A 215 -0.56 0.90 -15.21
C GLN A 215 0.00 0.87 -13.79
N SER A 216 0.27 -0.35 -13.29
CA SER A 216 0.80 -0.60 -11.94
C SER A 216 2.33 -0.49 -11.91
N ALA A 217 2.87 -0.36 -10.70
CA ALA A 217 4.30 -0.53 -10.42
C ALA A 217 4.48 -1.54 -9.29
N ILE A 218 5.57 -2.30 -9.32
CA ILE A 218 5.95 -3.18 -8.23
C ILE A 218 7.23 -2.66 -7.61
N VAL A 219 7.22 -2.50 -6.29
CA VAL A 219 8.33 -1.91 -5.52
C VAL A 219 8.81 -2.83 -4.42
N LYS A 220 10.08 -2.69 -4.04
CA LYS A 220 10.59 -3.14 -2.75
C LYS A 220 10.73 -1.92 -1.85
N TRP A 221 10.38 -2.06 -0.59
CA TRP A 221 10.39 -0.95 0.39
C TRP A 221 11.84 -0.61 0.83
N ARG A 222 12.68 -0.22 -0.13
CA ARG A 222 14.07 0.20 0.10
C ARG A 222 14.13 1.62 0.66
N TRP A 223 13.71 1.77 1.91
CA TRP A 223 13.65 3.04 2.63
C TRP A 223 14.99 3.79 2.58
N GLY A 224 14.93 5.08 2.22
CA GLY A 224 16.11 5.93 2.06
C GLY A 224 16.71 5.91 0.66
N LEU A 225 16.13 5.16 -0.29
CA LEU A 225 16.50 5.19 -1.70
C LEU A 225 15.48 6.00 -2.51
N THR A 226 15.82 6.34 -3.75
CA THR A 226 14.94 7.07 -4.65
C THR A 226 13.77 6.21 -5.12
N ALA A 227 12.70 6.86 -5.60
CA ALA A 227 11.54 6.17 -6.16
C ALA A 227 11.91 5.16 -7.26
N GLU A 228 12.87 5.49 -8.14
CA GLU A 228 13.33 4.58 -9.19
C GLU A 228 14.08 3.37 -8.62
N GLN A 229 14.89 3.56 -7.57
CA GLN A 229 15.60 2.47 -6.92
C GLN A 229 14.68 1.55 -6.10
N MET A 230 13.48 2.03 -5.73
CA MET A 230 12.46 1.19 -5.09
C MET A 230 11.77 0.27 -6.10
N LYS A 231 11.61 0.67 -7.35
CA LYS A 231 10.97 -0.17 -8.39
C LYS A 231 11.77 -1.45 -8.61
N ILE A 232 11.05 -2.56 -8.78
CA ILE A 232 11.67 -3.84 -9.15
C ILE A 232 12.01 -3.76 -10.63
N GLU A 233 13.29 -3.89 -10.93
CA GLU A 233 13.78 -3.89 -12.31
C GLU A 233 13.23 -5.07 -13.11
N ASN A 234 12.80 -4.80 -14.33
CA ASN A 234 12.19 -5.80 -15.23
C ASN A 234 10.96 -6.51 -14.64
N ALA A 235 10.22 -5.84 -13.73
CA ALA A 235 8.97 -6.37 -13.23
C ALA A 235 7.94 -6.53 -14.38
N PRO A 236 7.12 -7.60 -14.36
CA PRO A 236 6.07 -7.78 -15.36
C PRO A 236 5.12 -6.61 -15.42
N ALA A 237 4.69 -6.26 -16.64
CA ALA A 237 3.76 -5.18 -16.86
C ALA A 237 2.35 -5.54 -16.39
N MET A 238 1.72 -4.64 -15.63
CA MET A 238 0.37 -4.84 -15.09
C MET A 238 -0.46 -3.57 -15.18
N ILE A 239 -1.78 -3.73 -15.13
CA ILE A 239 -2.74 -2.62 -15.19
C ILE A 239 -3.89 -2.86 -14.23
N LYS A 240 -4.42 -1.78 -13.65
CA LYS A 240 -5.61 -1.82 -12.80
C LYS A 240 -6.88 -1.65 -13.61
N PHE A 241 -7.77 -2.61 -13.48
CA PHE A 241 -9.19 -2.49 -13.85
C PHE A 241 -10.03 -2.37 -12.61
N ALA A 242 -11.29 -1.96 -12.75
CA ALA A 242 -12.23 -1.93 -11.65
C ALA A 242 -13.67 -2.23 -12.08
N LEU A 243 -14.39 -2.82 -11.15
CA LEU A 243 -15.82 -3.12 -11.17
C LEU A 243 -16.51 -2.46 -9.98
N GLY A 244 -17.80 -2.69 -9.81
CA GLY A 244 -18.54 -2.27 -8.64
C GLY A 244 -19.10 -0.86 -8.70
N GLU A 245 -19.41 -0.31 -7.54
CA GLU A 245 -20.07 0.98 -7.42
C GLU A 245 -19.17 2.18 -7.75
N ASN A 246 -17.83 2.02 -7.56
CA ASN A 246 -16.88 3.10 -7.78
C ASN A 246 -16.86 3.57 -9.24
N VAL A 247 -16.76 2.64 -10.18
CA VAL A 247 -16.68 2.95 -11.62
C VAL A 247 -17.97 3.54 -12.19
N LYS A 248 -19.11 3.30 -11.54
CA LYS A 248 -20.43 3.86 -11.86
C LYS A 248 -20.69 5.19 -11.15
N GLN A 249 -19.80 5.61 -10.27
CA GLN A 249 -19.92 6.79 -9.43
C GLN A 249 -21.14 6.77 -8.48
N SER A 250 -21.72 5.59 -8.23
CA SER A 250 -22.93 5.47 -7.42
C SER A 250 -22.70 5.76 -5.93
N ASN A 251 -21.46 5.77 -5.49
CA ASN A 251 -21.02 6.10 -4.13
C ASN A 251 -20.25 7.43 -4.03
N TRP A 252 -20.20 8.25 -5.10
CA TRP A 252 -19.46 9.52 -5.11
C TRP A 252 -20.27 10.68 -4.52
N GLY A 253 -21.55 10.49 -4.25
CA GLY A 253 -22.39 11.56 -3.69
C GLY A 253 -22.41 12.80 -4.58
N ASN A 254 -22.13 13.97 -4.00
CA ASN A 254 -22.12 15.25 -4.73
C ASN A 254 -20.92 15.41 -5.69
N GLU A 255 -19.96 14.52 -5.64
CA GLU A 255 -18.80 14.51 -6.54
C GLU A 255 -19.05 13.70 -7.82
N ALA A 256 -20.20 13.01 -7.91
CA ALA A 256 -20.61 12.30 -9.09
C ALA A 256 -20.71 13.23 -10.30
N THR A 257 -20.12 12.83 -11.42
CA THR A 257 -20.11 13.57 -12.67
C THR A 257 -21.10 12.93 -13.67
N GLY A 258 -21.30 13.58 -14.83
CA GLY A 258 -22.03 12.97 -15.94
C GLY A 258 -21.23 11.94 -16.75
N ARG A 259 -20.01 11.56 -16.31
CA ARG A 259 -19.15 10.62 -17.01
C ARG A 259 -19.83 9.24 -17.17
N TYR A 260 -19.83 8.70 -18.37
CA TYR A 260 -20.17 7.31 -18.65
C TYR A 260 -19.03 6.39 -18.11
N PRO A 261 -19.30 5.21 -17.53
CA PRO A 261 -20.61 4.55 -17.35
C PRO A 261 -21.31 4.93 -16.03
N GLN A 262 -22.65 4.73 -16.00
CA GLN A 262 -23.50 4.94 -14.80
C GLN A 262 -24.11 3.63 -14.28
N THR A 263 -23.97 2.53 -15.03
CA THR A 263 -24.54 1.22 -14.70
C THR A 263 -23.55 0.08 -14.99
N ARG A 264 -23.82 -1.11 -14.43
CA ARG A 264 -23.04 -2.33 -14.75
C ARG A 264 -23.05 -2.66 -16.25
N MET A 265 -24.15 -2.42 -16.95
CA MET A 265 -24.25 -2.58 -18.41
C MET A 265 -23.25 -1.67 -19.11
N GLY A 266 -23.15 -0.41 -18.69
CA GLY A 266 -22.18 0.52 -19.25
C GLY A 266 -20.74 0.15 -18.95
N VAL A 267 -20.45 -0.44 -17.79
CA VAL A 267 -19.09 -0.91 -17.44
C VAL A 267 -18.62 -1.99 -18.41
N GLU A 268 -19.44 -3.01 -18.67
CA GLU A 268 -19.13 -4.05 -19.67
C GLU A 268 -18.92 -3.44 -21.06
N GLN A 269 -19.81 -2.52 -21.47
CA GLN A 269 -19.72 -1.90 -22.79
C GLN A 269 -18.45 -1.08 -22.98
N VAL A 270 -18.04 -0.28 -21.97
CA VAL A 270 -16.76 0.46 -22.01
C VAL A 270 -15.59 -0.48 -22.27
N MET A 271 -15.52 -1.61 -21.57
CA MET A 271 -14.44 -2.56 -21.72
C MET A 271 -14.44 -3.20 -23.12
N ARG A 272 -15.63 -3.60 -23.64
CA ARG A 272 -15.76 -4.16 -24.97
C ARG A 272 -15.38 -3.17 -26.06
N ASP A 273 -15.83 -1.93 -25.97
CA ASP A 273 -15.52 -0.86 -26.94
C ASP A 273 -14.00 -0.59 -26.97
N ALA A 274 -13.37 -0.53 -25.80
CA ALA A 274 -11.93 -0.32 -25.68
C ALA A 274 -11.13 -1.45 -26.35
N PHE A 275 -11.48 -2.72 -26.11
CA PHE A 275 -10.81 -3.85 -26.75
C PHE A 275 -11.12 -4.00 -28.23
N HIS A 276 -12.32 -3.60 -28.70
CA HIS A 276 -12.59 -3.50 -30.14
C HIS A 276 -11.70 -2.44 -30.80
N ALA A 277 -11.54 -1.27 -30.17
CA ALA A 277 -10.65 -0.24 -30.68
C ALA A 277 -9.19 -0.70 -30.70
N ALA A 278 -8.73 -1.38 -29.65
CA ALA A 278 -7.38 -1.94 -29.56
C ALA A 278 -7.11 -2.99 -30.65
N ASN A 279 -8.07 -3.87 -30.93
CA ASN A 279 -7.96 -4.83 -32.04
C ASN A 279 -7.84 -4.14 -33.40
N GLN A 280 -8.67 -3.11 -33.66
CA GLN A 280 -8.60 -2.34 -34.92
C GLN A 280 -7.26 -1.61 -35.06
N TYR A 281 -6.76 -1.05 -33.96
CA TYR A 281 -5.47 -0.37 -33.92
C TYR A 281 -4.30 -1.34 -34.18
N ARG A 282 -4.29 -2.51 -33.54
CA ARG A 282 -3.32 -3.58 -33.81
C ARG A 282 -3.35 -4.04 -35.27
N ASP A 283 -4.54 -4.21 -35.85
CA ASP A 283 -4.68 -4.60 -37.25
C ASP A 283 -4.15 -3.54 -38.20
N GLN A 284 -4.28 -2.24 -37.90
CA GLN A 284 -3.70 -1.14 -38.66
C GLN A 284 -2.16 -1.18 -38.64
N TRP A 285 -1.58 -1.41 -37.45
CA TRP A 285 -0.12 -1.57 -37.31
C TRP A 285 0.38 -2.79 -38.10
N ASN A 286 -0.26 -3.93 -37.94
CA ASN A 286 0.07 -5.15 -38.67
C ASN A 286 0.01 -4.96 -40.20
N LYS A 287 -0.99 -4.23 -40.70
CA LYS A 287 -1.09 -3.91 -42.14
C LYS A 287 0.07 -3.04 -42.59
N TRP A 288 0.42 -2.02 -41.80
CA TRP A 288 1.53 -1.13 -42.14
C TRP A 288 2.89 -1.84 -42.08
N GLU A 289 3.11 -2.71 -41.11
CA GLU A 289 4.36 -3.47 -40.97
C GLU A 289 4.57 -4.45 -42.16
N ASN A 290 3.50 -5.00 -42.69
CA ASN A 290 3.52 -5.94 -43.81
C ASN A 290 3.38 -5.24 -45.18
N ALA A 291 3.17 -3.92 -45.23
CA ALA A 291 3.04 -3.17 -46.48
C ALA A 291 4.40 -2.67 -46.98
N ASP A 292 4.42 -2.25 -48.26
CA ASP A 292 5.53 -1.43 -48.74
C ASP A 292 5.47 -0.05 -48.10
N ARG A 293 6.42 0.20 -47.18
CA ARG A 293 6.52 1.44 -46.37
C ARG A 293 6.69 2.71 -47.21
N SER A 294 7.04 2.58 -48.52
CA SER A 294 7.11 3.72 -49.42
C SER A 294 5.73 4.22 -49.87
N THR A 295 4.69 3.41 -49.70
CA THR A 295 3.32 3.68 -50.17
C THR A 295 2.33 3.95 -49.06
N MET A 296 2.70 3.70 -47.80
CA MET A 296 1.79 3.81 -46.65
C MET A 296 2.45 4.50 -45.45
N LEU A 297 1.77 5.51 -44.91
CA LEU A 297 2.20 6.16 -43.67
C LEU A 297 1.91 5.25 -42.46
N PRO A 298 2.75 5.30 -41.39
CA PRO A 298 2.48 4.56 -40.17
C PRO A 298 1.18 5.06 -39.52
N PRO A 299 0.43 4.20 -38.85
CA PRO A 299 -0.67 4.63 -38.00
C PRO A 299 -0.20 5.65 -36.96
N ARG A 300 -1.08 6.55 -36.54
CA ARG A 300 -0.77 7.45 -35.43
C ARG A 300 -0.60 6.64 -34.15
N ARG A 301 0.48 6.91 -33.41
CA ARG A 301 0.70 6.28 -32.10
C ARG A 301 -0.37 6.75 -31.11
N ASP A 302 -0.94 5.78 -30.39
CA ASP A 302 -1.93 5.97 -29.33
C ASP A 302 -1.51 5.14 -28.11
N LEU A 303 -1.10 5.85 -27.03
CA LEU A 303 -0.53 5.19 -25.85
C LEU A 303 -1.56 4.40 -25.02
N GLU A 304 -2.83 4.83 -25.07
CA GLU A 304 -3.92 4.09 -24.44
C GLU A 304 -4.13 2.77 -25.16
N LEU A 305 -4.23 2.80 -26.50
CA LEU A 305 -4.43 1.60 -27.33
C LEU A 305 -3.20 0.69 -27.33
N ASP A 306 -1.98 1.24 -27.29
CA ASP A 306 -0.75 0.44 -27.11
C ASP A 306 -0.85 -0.45 -25.86
N THR A 307 -1.25 0.13 -24.73
CA THR A 307 -1.39 -0.59 -23.46
C THR A 307 -2.48 -1.68 -23.54
N LEU A 308 -3.59 -1.40 -24.22
CA LEU A 308 -4.66 -2.39 -24.41
C LEU A 308 -4.23 -3.53 -25.36
N VAL A 309 -3.41 -3.24 -26.38
CA VAL A 309 -2.82 -4.25 -27.25
C VAL A 309 -1.89 -5.18 -26.46
N GLU A 310 -1.08 -4.65 -25.54
CA GLU A 310 -0.23 -5.47 -24.68
C GLU A 310 -1.05 -6.47 -23.83
N ILE A 311 -2.28 -6.09 -23.41
CA ILE A 311 -3.19 -7.03 -22.72
C ILE A 311 -3.65 -8.14 -23.67
N LEU A 312 -4.07 -7.78 -24.90
CA LEU A 312 -4.52 -8.75 -25.92
C LEU A 312 -3.40 -9.71 -26.33
N GLU A 313 -2.15 -9.29 -26.25
CA GLU A 313 -0.96 -10.09 -26.56
C GLU A 313 -0.46 -10.89 -25.35
N GLY A 314 -1.03 -10.66 -24.16
CA GLY A 314 -0.67 -11.35 -22.93
C GLY A 314 0.63 -10.86 -22.27
N SER A 315 1.23 -9.77 -22.77
CA SER A 315 2.44 -9.17 -22.19
C SER A 315 2.14 -8.26 -21.00
N ARG A 316 0.87 -7.84 -20.83
CA ARG A 316 0.40 -7.06 -19.66
C ARG A 316 -0.74 -7.78 -18.95
N LEU A 317 -0.62 -7.95 -17.64
CA LEU A 317 -1.61 -8.64 -16.81
C LEU A 317 -2.65 -7.66 -16.24
N VAL A 318 -3.91 -8.08 -16.21
CA VAL A 318 -5.02 -7.31 -15.64
C VAL A 318 -5.20 -7.69 -14.18
N HIS A 319 -5.13 -6.70 -13.27
CA HIS A 319 -5.50 -6.80 -11.87
C HIS A 319 -6.76 -5.96 -11.62
N CYS A 320 -7.86 -6.61 -11.22
CA CYS A 320 -9.17 -5.99 -11.24
C CYS A 320 -9.79 -5.87 -9.84
N HIS A 321 -10.03 -4.64 -9.38
CA HIS A 321 -10.90 -4.38 -8.21
C HIS A 321 -12.29 -4.95 -8.44
N SER A 322 -12.78 -5.77 -7.52
CA SER A 322 -14.02 -6.52 -7.68
C SER A 322 -14.59 -6.96 -6.34
N TYR A 323 -15.90 -7.05 -6.24
CA TYR A 323 -16.58 -7.58 -5.06
C TYR A 323 -17.59 -8.66 -5.43
N ARG A 324 -18.48 -8.37 -6.37
CA ARG A 324 -19.69 -9.16 -6.68
C ARG A 324 -19.42 -10.23 -7.73
N GLN A 325 -20.01 -11.38 -7.51
CA GLN A 325 -19.89 -12.55 -8.36
C GLN A 325 -20.36 -12.33 -9.82
N ASP A 326 -21.45 -11.58 -10.00
CA ASP A 326 -22.02 -11.30 -11.34
C ASP A 326 -21.06 -10.47 -12.21
N GLU A 327 -20.38 -9.48 -11.61
CA GLU A 327 -19.39 -8.64 -12.29
C GLU A 327 -18.08 -9.41 -12.56
N ILE A 328 -17.65 -10.27 -11.63
CA ILE A 328 -16.48 -11.14 -11.82
C ILE A 328 -16.70 -12.08 -12.99
N LEU A 329 -17.86 -12.75 -13.05
CA LEU A 329 -18.23 -13.62 -14.18
C LEU A 329 -18.33 -12.84 -15.49
N MET A 330 -18.87 -11.62 -15.46
CA MET A 330 -18.95 -10.76 -16.65
C MET A 330 -17.55 -10.47 -17.19
N LEU A 331 -16.61 -10.04 -16.34
CA LEU A 331 -15.27 -9.68 -16.82
C LEU A 331 -14.49 -10.91 -17.32
N MET A 332 -14.65 -12.08 -16.71
CA MET A 332 -14.07 -13.32 -17.25
C MET A 332 -14.58 -13.62 -18.66
N ARG A 333 -15.90 -13.46 -18.92
CA ARG A 333 -16.47 -13.63 -20.28
C ARG A 333 -15.91 -12.61 -21.27
N VAL A 334 -15.78 -11.34 -20.87
CA VAL A 334 -15.14 -10.33 -21.72
C VAL A 334 -13.71 -10.73 -22.07
N ALA A 335 -12.93 -11.16 -21.07
CA ALA A 335 -11.56 -11.61 -21.30
C ALA A 335 -11.49 -12.82 -22.27
N GLU A 336 -12.37 -13.79 -22.10
CA GLU A 336 -12.46 -14.97 -22.94
C GLU A 336 -12.87 -14.62 -24.39
N ASP A 337 -13.85 -13.71 -24.59
CA ASP A 337 -14.31 -13.23 -25.90
C ASP A 337 -13.18 -12.53 -26.69
N PHE A 338 -12.28 -11.83 -26.00
CA PHE A 338 -11.13 -11.12 -26.58
C PHE A 338 -9.82 -11.91 -26.57
N GLY A 339 -9.79 -13.09 -25.94
CA GLY A 339 -8.66 -14.01 -25.96
C GLY A 339 -7.54 -13.69 -24.97
N PHE A 340 -7.82 -12.93 -23.93
CA PHE A 340 -6.87 -12.69 -22.84
C PHE A 340 -7.34 -13.30 -21.52
N LYS A 341 -6.53 -13.24 -20.48
CA LYS A 341 -6.86 -13.74 -19.14
C LYS A 341 -6.71 -12.67 -18.09
N ILE A 342 -7.59 -12.72 -17.08
CA ILE A 342 -7.44 -11.92 -15.88
C ILE A 342 -6.32 -12.53 -15.02
N GLY A 343 -5.36 -11.72 -14.61
CA GLY A 343 -4.29 -12.16 -13.71
C GLY A 343 -4.81 -12.36 -12.30
N THR A 344 -5.35 -11.30 -11.69
CA THR A 344 -5.83 -11.34 -10.30
C THR A 344 -7.07 -10.47 -10.10
N PHE A 345 -8.09 -11.02 -9.48
CA PHE A 345 -9.19 -10.25 -8.94
C PHE A 345 -8.81 -9.73 -7.54
N GLN A 346 -8.85 -8.43 -7.37
CA GLN A 346 -8.49 -7.74 -6.13
C GLN A 346 -9.73 -7.54 -5.25
N HIS A 347 -9.57 -7.71 -3.94
CA HIS A 347 -10.60 -7.68 -2.90
C HIS A 347 -11.60 -8.84 -2.95
N ILE A 348 -12.04 -9.21 -4.09
CA ILE A 348 -12.87 -10.36 -4.48
C ILE A 348 -13.70 -11.02 -3.35
N LEU A 349 -14.52 -10.21 -2.65
CA LEU A 349 -15.20 -10.66 -1.44
C LEU A 349 -16.29 -11.72 -1.67
N GLU A 350 -16.82 -11.86 -2.89
CA GLU A 350 -17.70 -12.95 -3.30
C GLU A 350 -17.01 -14.03 -4.14
N GLY A 351 -15.68 -14.10 -4.11
CA GLY A 351 -14.90 -15.09 -4.87
C GLY A 351 -15.29 -16.53 -4.57
N TYR A 352 -15.66 -16.81 -3.31
CA TYR A 352 -16.12 -18.14 -2.90
C TYR A 352 -17.35 -18.64 -3.68
N LYS A 353 -18.18 -17.74 -4.23
CA LYS A 353 -19.36 -18.09 -5.01
C LYS A 353 -19.01 -18.55 -6.44
N VAL A 354 -17.86 -18.12 -6.96
CA VAL A 354 -17.41 -18.32 -8.35
C VAL A 354 -16.01 -18.95 -8.44
N ALA A 355 -15.54 -19.53 -7.34
CA ALA A 355 -14.21 -20.10 -7.26
C ALA A 355 -13.94 -21.22 -8.30
N PRO A 356 -14.88 -22.12 -8.64
CA PRO A 356 -14.67 -23.09 -9.72
C PRO A 356 -14.50 -22.46 -11.09
N GLU A 357 -15.21 -21.37 -11.38
CA GLU A 357 -15.10 -20.60 -12.62
C GLU A 357 -13.74 -19.90 -12.72
N MET A 358 -13.30 -19.29 -11.62
CA MET A 358 -11.97 -18.66 -11.50
C MET A 358 -10.86 -19.68 -11.73
N ALA A 359 -10.95 -20.86 -11.10
CA ALA A 359 -9.95 -21.92 -11.26
C ALA A 359 -9.86 -22.39 -12.73
N ARG A 360 -11.00 -22.53 -13.42
CA ARG A 360 -11.03 -22.89 -14.87
C ARG A 360 -10.45 -21.78 -15.74
N HIS A 361 -10.78 -20.52 -15.46
CA HIS A 361 -10.23 -19.35 -16.16
C HIS A 361 -8.73 -19.21 -15.93
N GLY A 362 -8.24 -19.60 -14.76
CA GLY A 362 -6.86 -19.45 -14.32
C GLY A 362 -6.58 -18.11 -13.64
N ALA A 363 -7.62 -17.39 -13.23
CA ALA A 363 -7.49 -16.15 -12.48
C ALA A 363 -7.15 -16.43 -11.02
N ALA A 364 -6.25 -15.62 -10.45
CA ALA A 364 -5.99 -15.61 -9.01
C ALA A 364 -6.98 -14.69 -8.26
N GLY A 365 -7.05 -14.85 -6.94
CA GLY A 365 -7.85 -14.00 -6.06
C GLY A 365 -7.00 -13.40 -4.95
N SER A 366 -7.03 -12.08 -4.81
CA SER A 366 -6.46 -11.38 -3.68
C SER A 366 -7.59 -10.79 -2.86
N THR A 367 -7.78 -11.23 -1.61
CA THR A 367 -8.94 -10.85 -0.80
C THR A 367 -8.56 -10.19 0.51
N PHE A 368 -9.52 -9.59 1.19
CA PHE A 368 -9.42 -9.26 2.60
C PHE A 368 -9.73 -10.48 3.45
N SER A 369 -9.14 -10.59 4.62
CA SER A 369 -9.36 -11.74 5.50
C SER A 369 -10.72 -11.67 6.22
N ASP A 370 -11.14 -10.46 6.64
CA ASP A 370 -12.34 -10.28 7.47
C ASP A 370 -13.04 -8.90 7.30
N TRP A 371 -12.85 -8.24 6.16
CA TRP A 371 -13.57 -7.01 5.86
C TRP A 371 -14.94 -7.33 5.26
N TRP A 372 -15.97 -7.27 6.07
CA TRP A 372 -17.35 -7.47 5.65
C TRP A 372 -18.24 -6.29 6.07
N ALA A 373 -19.35 -6.12 5.37
CA ALA A 373 -20.43 -5.20 5.71
C ALA A 373 -20.04 -3.71 5.88
N TYR A 374 -18.86 -3.27 5.42
CA TYR A 374 -18.45 -1.87 5.50
C TYR A 374 -19.09 -0.99 4.41
N LYS A 375 -19.72 -1.59 3.41
CA LYS A 375 -20.60 -0.97 2.42
C LYS A 375 -21.58 -1.98 1.83
N PHE A 376 -22.64 -1.49 1.17
CA PHE A 376 -23.73 -2.35 0.72
C PHE A 376 -23.31 -3.43 -0.29
N GLU A 377 -22.44 -3.12 -1.25
CA GLU A 377 -22.02 -4.10 -2.28
C GLU A 377 -21.14 -5.24 -1.74
N VAL A 378 -20.72 -5.17 -0.49
CA VAL A 378 -19.93 -6.24 0.17
C VAL A 378 -20.72 -6.97 1.25
N TYR A 379 -22.04 -6.91 1.20
CA TYR A 379 -22.93 -7.50 2.19
C TYR A 379 -22.72 -9.03 2.35
N ASP A 380 -22.40 -9.71 1.26
CA ASP A 380 -22.20 -11.17 1.25
C ASP A 380 -20.74 -11.59 1.49
N ALA A 381 -19.86 -10.67 1.91
CA ALA A 381 -18.50 -11.01 2.30
C ALA A 381 -18.49 -11.93 3.52
N ILE A 382 -17.62 -12.94 3.52
CA ILE A 382 -17.47 -13.91 4.61
C ILE A 382 -16.00 -14.15 4.93
N PRO A 383 -15.65 -14.47 6.20
CA PRO A 383 -14.25 -14.68 6.61
C PRO A 383 -13.61 -15.96 6.05
N TYR A 384 -14.41 -16.87 5.51
CA TYR A 384 -13.96 -18.14 4.91
C TYR A 384 -13.57 -18.01 3.43
N ASN A 385 -13.77 -16.85 2.81
CA ASN A 385 -13.63 -16.64 1.37
C ASN A 385 -12.29 -17.15 0.82
N GLY A 386 -11.17 -16.75 1.43
CA GLY A 386 -9.84 -17.19 0.99
C GLY A 386 -9.65 -18.70 1.08
N ALA A 387 -10.09 -19.32 2.16
CA ALA A 387 -9.99 -20.77 2.35
C ALA A 387 -10.84 -21.55 1.34
N LEU A 388 -12.06 -21.07 1.02
CA LEU A 388 -12.95 -21.70 0.04
C LEU A 388 -12.41 -21.58 -1.38
N MET A 389 -11.89 -20.42 -1.77
CA MET A 389 -11.23 -20.23 -3.07
C MET A 389 -10.00 -21.14 -3.20
N ARG A 390 -9.14 -21.21 -2.18
CA ARG A 390 -7.99 -22.13 -2.15
C ARG A 390 -8.44 -23.58 -2.35
N LYS A 391 -9.47 -24.02 -1.61
CA LYS A 391 -10.01 -25.38 -1.71
C LYS A 391 -10.52 -25.70 -3.12
N ALA A 392 -11.00 -24.72 -3.86
CA ALA A 392 -11.42 -24.84 -5.25
C ALA A 392 -10.25 -24.80 -6.27
N GLY A 393 -9.01 -24.62 -5.82
CA GLY A 393 -7.81 -24.60 -6.67
C GLY A 393 -7.41 -23.20 -7.18
N VAL A 394 -8.01 -22.13 -6.67
CA VAL A 394 -7.58 -20.75 -6.97
C VAL A 394 -6.32 -20.42 -6.19
N ASN A 395 -5.33 -19.77 -6.82
CA ASN A 395 -4.22 -19.16 -6.12
C ASN A 395 -4.75 -17.93 -5.33
N VAL A 396 -4.60 -17.94 -4.01
CA VAL A 396 -5.17 -16.93 -3.11
C VAL A 396 -4.07 -16.16 -2.40
N SER A 397 -4.21 -14.83 -2.36
CA SER A 397 -3.44 -13.95 -1.47
C SER A 397 -4.36 -13.09 -0.60
N PHE A 398 -3.78 -12.48 0.43
CA PHE A 398 -4.40 -11.41 1.18
C PHE A 398 -3.69 -10.09 0.87
N ASN A 399 -4.48 -9.01 0.77
CA ASN A 399 -3.98 -7.66 0.52
C ASN A 399 -4.47 -6.69 1.61
N SER A 400 -3.87 -5.52 1.65
CA SER A 400 -4.23 -4.53 2.64
C SER A 400 -5.21 -3.46 2.15
N ASP A 401 -5.00 -2.90 0.98
CA ASP A 401 -5.63 -1.65 0.53
C ASP A 401 -5.62 -0.53 1.61
N SER A 402 -4.66 -0.61 2.53
CA SER A 402 -4.56 0.28 3.68
C SER A 402 -3.14 0.28 4.23
N SER A 403 -2.53 1.46 4.37
CA SER A 403 -1.20 1.62 4.98
C SER A 403 -1.14 1.15 6.45
N GLU A 404 -2.28 1.14 7.17
CA GLU A 404 -2.38 0.61 8.53
C GLU A 404 -2.49 -0.91 8.55
N LEU A 405 -3.30 -1.50 7.66
CA LEU A 405 -3.49 -2.95 7.60
C LEU A 405 -2.23 -3.66 7.08
N ALA A 406 -1.54 -3.04 6.11
CA ALA A 406 -0.29 -3.58 5.55
C ALA A 406 0.75 -3.92 6.63
N ARG A 407 0.79 -3.15 7.72
CA ARG A 407 1.70 -3.37 8.85
C ARG A 407 1.44 -4.67 9.62
N ARG A 408 0.36 -5.38 9.31
CA ARG A 408 -0.11 -6.58 10.03
C ARG A 408 -0.54 -7.69 9.10
N LEU A 409 0.05 -7.77 7.89
CA LEU A 409 -0.30 -8.81 6.91
C LEU A 409 -0.09 -10.23 7.45
N ASN A 410 0.89 -10.44 8.33
CA ASN A 410 1.07 -11.70 9.03
C ASN A 410 -0.17 -12.11 9.84
N LEU A 411 -0.85 -11.15 10.48
CA LEU A 411 -2.08 -11.42 11.23
C LEU A 411 -3.29 -11.62 10.29
N GLU A 412 -3.28 -11.01 9.11
CA GLU A 412 -4.27 -11.32 8.08
C GLU A 412 -4.14 -12.79 7.64
N ALA A 413 -2.91 -13.28 7.42
CA ALA A 413 -2.64 -14.68 7.14
C ALA A 413 -3.11 -15.61 8.29
N ALA A 414 -2.86 -15.23 9.54
CA ALA A 414 -3.31 -16.00 10.71
C ALA A 414 -4.82 -16.22 10.77
N LYS A 415 -5.61 -15.28 10.22
CA LYS A 415 -7.07 -15.42 10.16
C LYS A 415 -7.52 -16.55 9.21
N ALA A 416 -6.74 -16.89 8.17
CA ALA A 416 -7.01 -18.04 7.33
C ALA A 416 -6.90 -19.37 8.11
N VAL A 417 -5.95 -19.46 9.04
CA VAL A 417 -5.86 -20.57 9.98
C VAL A 417 -7.08 -20.56 10.89
N LYS A 418 -7.36 -19.41 11.50
CA LYS A 418 -8.43 -19.25 12.51
C LYS A 418 -9.82 -19.58 11.97
N TYR A 419 -10.15 -19.07 10.78
CA TYR A 419 -11.50 -19.16 10.22
C TYR A 419 -11.66 -20.31 9.22
N GLY A 420 -10.61 -20.67 8.50
CA GLY A 420 -10.70 -21.59 7.37
C GLY A 420 -9.94 -22.89 7.52
N ASP A 421 -9.36 -23.16 8.69
CA ASP A 421 -8.52 -24.34 8.96
C ASP A 421 -7.41 -24.54 7.90
N VAL A 422 -6.89 -23.41 7.35
CA VAL A 422 -5.75 -23.45 6.44
C VAL A 422 -4.50 -23.81 7.24
N PRO A 423 -3.69 -24.79 6.82
CA PRO A 423 -2.44 -25.09 7.52
C PRO A 423 -1.56 -23.84 7.67
N PRO A 424 -0.89 -23.63 8.82
CA PRO A 424 -0.11 -22.41 9.09
C PRO A 424 0.89 -22.06 8.00
N GLU A 425 1.65 -23.03 7.49
CA GLU A 425 2.60 -22.86 6.39
C GLU A 425 1.94 -22.39 5.08
N GLU A 426 0.73 -22.89 4.79
CA GLU A 426 -0.04 -22.48 3.63
C GLU A 426 -0.69 -21.11 3.83
N ALA A 427 -1.10 -20.78 5.06
CA ALA A 427 -1.67 -19.49 5.38
C ALA A 427 -0.62 -18.37 5.22
N LEU A 428 0.64 -18.61 5.62
CA LEU A 428 1.71 -17.64 5.44
C LEU A 428 2.00 -17.38 3.94
N LYS A 429 1.82 -18.38 3.07
CA LYS A 429 1.93 -18.20 1.61
C LYS A 429 0.94 -17.19 1.05
N PHE A 430 -0.19 -16.94 1.72
CA PHE A 430 -1.18 -15.92 1.29
C PHE A 430 -0.62 -14.49 1.30
N VAL A 431 0.45 -14.26 2.02
CA VAL A 431 1.12 -12.95 2.12
C VAL A 431 2.61 -12.99 1.73
N THR A 432 3.07 -14.10 1.13
CA THR A 432 4.47 -14.29 0.68
C THR A 432 4.53 -14.86 -0.73
N LEU A 433 4.51 -16.18 -0.91
CA LEU A 433 4.69 -16.86 -2.21
C LEU A 433 3.51 -16.64 -3.16
N ASN A 434 2.27 -16.67 -2.64
CA ASN A 434 1.10 -16.54 -3.52
C ASN A 434 1.00 -15.14 -4.17
N PRO A 435 1.17 -14.01 -3.44
CA PRO A 435 1.25 -12.72 -4.11
C PRO A 435 2.47 -12.63 -5.04
N ALA A 436 3.63 -13.22 -4.73
CA ALA A 436 4.75 -13.28 -5.66
C ALA A 436 4.36 -13.97 -6.98
N TYR A 437 3.65 -15.10 -6.90
CA TYR A 437 3.10 -15.80 -8.06
C TYR A 437 2.11 -14.92 -8.87
N GLN A 438 1.22 -14.20 -8.19
CA GLN A 438 0.26 -13.28 -8.84
C GLN A 438 0.97 -12.13 -9.56
N LEU A 439 2.13 -11.71 -9.03
CA LEU A 439 2.99 -10.68 -9.60
C LEU A 439 4.00 -11.24 -10.63
N ARG A 440 4.01 -12.57 -10.86
CA ARG A 440 4.99 -13.24 -11.72
C ARG A 440 6.45 -12.96 -11.31
N LEU A 441 6.69 -12.95 -10.02
CA LEU A 441 8.00 -12.74 -9.38
C LEU A 441 8.36 -13.90 -8.43
N ASP A 442 7.65 -15.01 -8.52
CA ASP A 442 7.82 -16.19 -7.67
C ASP A 442 9.15 -16.92 -7.92
N ASP A 443 9.81 -16.64 -9.03
CA ASP A 443 11.20 -17.04 -9.29
C ASP A 443 12.25 -16.16 -8.57
N ARG A 444 11.85 -15.02 -8.01
CA ARG A 444 12.73 -14.03 -7.39
C ARG A 444 12.47 -13.82 -5.91
N ILE A 445 11.20 -13.77 -5.48
CA ILE A 445 10.77 -13.42 -4.12
C ILE A 445 9.66 -14.36 -3.62
N GLY A 446 9.28 -14.23 -2.36
CA GLY A 446 8.12 -14.91 -1.76
C GLY A 446 8.41 -16.23 -1.08
N SER A 447 9.62 -16.80 -1.24
CA SER A 447 10.11 -17.96 -0.49
C SER A 447 11.61 -17.87 -0.25
N LEU A 448 12.13 -18.61 0.73
CA LEU A 448 13.56 -18.70 1.05
C LEU A 448 14.19 -19.90 0.35
N GLU A 449 14.17 -19.87 -0.98
CA GLU A 449 14.78 -20.89 -1.83
C GLU A 449 16.10 -20.38 -2.41
N PRO A 450 17.12 -21.27 -2.59
CA PRO A 450 18.40 -20.88 -3.17
C PRO A 450 18.26 -20.14 -4.51
N GLY A 451 18.97 -19.01 -4.64
CA GLY A 451 18.95 -18.14 -5.82
C GLY A 451 17.93 -17.02 -5.81
N LYS A 452 16.90 -17.08 -4.95
CA LYS A 452 15.95 -15.98 -4.77
C LYS A 452 16.57 -14.81 -4.01
N ASP A 453 15.94 -13.65 -4.06
CA ASP A 453 16.39 -12.45 -3.37
C ASP A 453 16.38 -12.67 -1.85
N GLY A 454 17.38 -12.14 -1.17
CA GLY A 454 17.53 -12.22 0.27
C GLY A 454 16.57 -11.27 1.00
N ASP A 455 15.28 -11.43 0.75
CA ASP A 455 14.19 -10.70 1.37
C ASP A 455 13.62 -11.57 2.50
N PHE A 456 13.90 -11.21 3.75
CA PHE A 456 13.47 -12.00 4.89
C PHE A 456 13.15 -11.13 6.11
N VAL A 457 12.40 -11.71 7.03
CA VAL A 457 11.97 -11.06 8.28
C VAL A 457 12.34 -11.96 9.45
N ILE A 458 12.89 -11.35 10.50
CA ILE A 458 13.16 -12.01 11.78
C ILE A 458 12.08 -11.62 12.77
N TRP A 459 11.44 -12.61 13.36
CA TRP A 459 10.35 -12.48 14.31
C TRP A 459 10.73 -12.98 15.70
N SER A 460 10.14 -12.38 16.74
CA SER A 460 10.36 -12.80 18.14
C SER A 460 9.71 -14.14 18.52
N GLY A 461 8.98 -14.77 17.60
CA GLY A 461 8.27 -16.02 17.79
C GLY A 461 7.42 -16.35 16.56
N ASP A 462 6.41 -17.21 16.68
CA ASP A 462 5.52 -17.62 15.59
C ASP A 462 4.97 -16.39 14.84
N PRO A 463 5.23 -16.25 13.53
CA PRO A 463 4.82 -15.09 12.74
C PRO A 463 3.30 -14.90 12.68
N LEU A 464 2.52 -15.96 12.88
CA LEU A 464 1.06 -15.91 12.87
C LEU A 464 0.44 -15.57 14.24
N SER A 465 1.28 -15.35 15.27
CA SER A 465 0.82 -14.97 16.61
C SER A 465 0.68 -13.45 16.76
N GLY A 466 -0.42 -12.98 17.36
CA GLY A 466 -0.63 -11.58 17.71
C GLY A 466 0.31 -11.03 18.78
N TYR A 467 1.08 -11.89 19.46
CA TYR A 467 2.09 -11.49 20.45
C TYR A 467 3.49 -11.35 19.85
N THR A 468 3.69 -11.79 18.62
CA THR A 468 4.98 -11.75 17.93
C THR A 468 5.30 -10.35 17.41
N LEU A 469 6.56 -9.97 17.54
CA LEU A 469 7.10 -8.71 17.05
C LEU A 469 8.01 -8.97 15.85
N CYS A 470 7.90 -8.16 14.81
CA CYS A 470 8.92 -8.05 13.78
C CYS A 470 10.16 -7.40 14.42
N LEU A 471 11.28 -8.10 14.44
CA LEU A 471 12.54 -7.63 15.00
C LEU A 471 13.40 -6.96 13.95
N GLN A 472 13.52 -7.58 12.76
CA GLN A 472 14.31 -7.05 11.65
C GLN A 472 13.63 -7.37 10.32
N THR A 473 13.75 -6.43 9.36
CA THR A 473 13.32 -6.63 7.97
C THR A 473 14.48 -6.37 7.04
N TRP A 474 14.76 -7.36 6.22
CA TRP A 474 15.85 -7.39 5.27
C TRP A 474 15.34 -7.45 3.84
N ILE A 475 15.94 -6.68 2.93
CA ILE A 475 15.64 -6.66 1.50
C ILE A 475 16.95 -6.74 0.74
N ASP A 476 17.07 -7.67 -0.21
CA ASP A 476 18.28 -7.90 -0.99
C ASP A 476 19.53 -8.11 -0.09
N GLY A 477 19.35 -8.77 1.06
CA GLY A 477 20.41 -8.99 2.05
C GLY A 477 20.87 -7.74 2.80
N GLN A 478 20.13 -6.64 2.72
CA GLN A 478 20.36 -5.39 3.45
C GLN A 478 19.27 -5.17 4.48
N ARG A 479 19.63 -4.69 5.69
CA ARG A 479 18.68 -4.44 6.77
C ARG A 479 18.10 -3.05 6.67
N PHE A 480 16.80 -2.95 6.38
CA PHE A 480 16.06 -1.70 6.28
C PHE A 480 15.27 -1.35 7.55
N PHE A 481 15.06 -2.31 8.44
CA PHE A 481 14.42 -2.09 9.74
C PHE A 481 15.10 -2.95 10.81
N ASP A 482 15.35 -2.33 11.96
CA ASP A 482 15.77 -3.01 13.20
C ASP A 482 15.02 -2.37 14.37
N ARG A 483 14.32 -3.20 15.14
CA ARG A 483 13.48 -2.72 16.24
C ARG A 483 14.26 -2.03 17.36
N ASN A 484 15.46 -2.50 17.65
CA ASN A 484 16.29 -1.88 18.69
C ASN A 484 16.81 -0.51 18.25
N GLU A 485 17.22 -0.39 16.99
CA GLU A 485 17.59 0.89 16.40
C GLU A 485 16.40 1.86 16.35
N ASP A 486 15.21 1.38 15.99
CA ASP A 486 13.97 2.17 15.99
C ASP A 486 13.63 2.70 17.39
N LEU A 487 13.72 1.87 18.43
CA LEU A 487 13.49 2.29 19.81
C LEU A 487 14.52 3.34 20.26
N ALA A 488 15.79 3.15 19.93
CA ALA A 488 16.84 4.13 20.23
C ALA A 488 16.63 5.47 19.48
N MET A 489 16.19 5.41 18.22
CA MET A 489 15.84 6.61 17.45
C MET A 489 14.66 7.36 18.07
N ARG A 490 13.62 6.66 18.53
CA ARG A 490 12.45 7.28 19.18
C ARG A 490 12.82 8.03 20.44
N GLU A 491 13.70 7.48 21.28
CA GLU A 491 14.14 8.16 22.51
C GLU A 491 14.96 9.42 22.17
N ARG A 492 15.91 9.31 21.23
CA ARG A 492 16.66 10.47 20.73
C ARG A 492 15.74 11.56 20.15
N ASP A 493 14.75 11.18 19.36
CA ASP A 493 13.81 12.13 18.75
C ASP A 493 12.91 12.80 19.81
N LYS A 494 12.57 12.08 20.87
CA LYS A 494 11.84 12.63 22.02
C LYS A 494 12.68 13.69 22.73
N GLU A 495 13.93 13.39 23.06
CA GLU A 495 14.87 14.33 23.66
C GLU A 495 15.06 15.58 22.80
N ARG A 496 15.27 15.39 21.49
CA ARG A 496 15.39 16.50 20.55
C ARG A 496 14.12 17.35 20.48
N ARG A 497 12.95 16.73 20.46
CA ARG A 497 11.66 17.43 20.48
C ARG A 497 11.49 18.26 21.75
N GLU A 498 11.83 17.72 22.92
CA GLU A 498 11.77 18.42 24.20
C GLU A 498 12.72 19.63 24.21
N SER A 499 13.94 19.47 23.71
CA SER A 499 14.90 20.57 23.55
C SER A 499 14.37 21.69 22.64
N LEU A 500 13.80 21.34 21.47
CA LEU A 500 13.22 22.32 20.55
C LEU A 500 12.02 23.06 21.18
N ILE A 501 11.17 22.37 21.94
CA ILE A 501 10.06 22.99 22.66
C ILE A 501 10.59 23.99 23.71
N SER A 502 11.63 23.63 24.47
CA SER A 502 12.24 24.54 25.45
C SER A 502 12.76 25.82 24.79
N ILE A 503 13.50 25.71 23.70
CA ILE A 503 14.02 26.84 22.94
C ILE A 503 12.89 27.77 22.44
N ILE A 504 11.80 27.19 21.92
CA ILE A 504 10.64 27.97 21.45
C ILE A 504 9.97 28.72 22.60
N LEU A 505 9.77 28.04 23.76
CA LEU A 505 9.16 28.66 24.92
C LEU A 505 10.04 29.78 25.48
N ASP A 506 11.35 29.57 25.58
CA ASP A 506 12.30 30.59 26.04
C ASP A 506 12.32 31.81 25.12
N SER A 507 12.24 31.59 23.80
CA SER A 507 12.16 32.70 22.82
C SER A 507 10.87 33.51 22.94
N GLN A 508 9.76 32.87 23.30
CA GLN A 508 8.46 33.53 23.50
C GLN A 508 8.44 34.30 24.86
N LEU A 509 9.04 33.72 25.89
CA LEU A 509 9.11 34.36 27.21
C LEU A 509 10.13 35.53 27.26
N GLY A 510 11.25 35.40 26.53
CA GLY A 510 12.25 36.47 26.39
C GLY A 510 11.75 37.71 25.64
N GLY A 511 10.76 37.56 24.77
CA GLY A 511 10.10 38.69 24.08
C GLY A 511 9.08 39.46 24.94
N ALA A 512 8.75 38.97 26.13
CA ALA A 512 7.74 39.58 27.00
C ALA A 512 8.34 40.44 28.13
N ARG A 513 9.65 40.58 28.23
CA ARG A 513 10.35 41.40 29.24
C ARG A 513 11.35 42.36 28.57
N GLU A 514 10.86 43.43 27.97
CA GLU A 514 11.54 44.71 28.02
C GLU A 514 10.96 45.49 29.20
N PRO A 515 11.76 45.88 30.22
CA PRO A 515 11.30 46.80 31.26
C PRO A 515 11.00 48.14 30.58
N ARG A 516 9.78 48.64 30.77
CA ARG A 516 9.51 50.06 30.55
C ARG A 516 10.50 50.83 31.40
N THR A 517 11.46 51.48 30.82
CA THR A 517 12.15 52.60 31.43
C THR A 517 11.13 53.72 31.53
N GLU A 518 10.68 53.98 32.75
CA GLU A 518 10.10 55.25 33.15
C GLU A 518 11.23 56.28 33.01
N GLU A 519 11.29 56.99 31.91
CA GLU A 519 12.00 58.27 31.84
C GLU A 519 11.02 59.36 32.17
N ASP A 520 11.33 59.98 33.29
CA ASP A 520 10.81 61.20 33.81
C ASP A 520 10.68 62.30 32.74
N GLY A 521 9.53 62.93 32.70
CA GLY A 521 9.28 64.14 31.96
C GLY A 521 8.53 65.12 32.88
N GLU A 522 9.17 65.65 33.91
CA GLU A 522 8.83 66.95 34.45
C GLU A 522 9.28 68.06 33.50
N GLU A 523 8.48 69.12 33.50
CA GLU A 523 8.60 70.47 32.91
C GLU A 523 7.68 70.66 31.70
N GLY A 524 6.83 71.68 31.74
CA GLY A 524 6.76 72.95 32.33
C GLY A 524 5.52 73.71 31.90
N SER A 525 5.03 74.42 32.83
CA SER A 525 3.96 75.43 32.71
C SER A 525 4.23 76.55 31.70
N ARG A 526 3.26 76.81 30.90
CA ARG A 526 2.70 78.17 30.71
C ARG A 526 1.52 78.16 29.74
#